data_d626432726895bfb3cde4a20c14d8e73
#
_entry.id   d626432726895bfb3cde4a20c14d8e73
#
_cell.length_a   1.000
_cell.length_b   1.000
_cell.length_c   1.000
_cell.angle_alpha   90.00
_cell.angle_beta   90.00
_cell.angle_gamma   90.00
#
_symmetry.space_group_name_H-M   'P 1'
#
loop_
_entity.id
_entity.type
_entity.pdbx_description
1 polymer ?
#
loop_
_entity_poly.entity_id
_entity_poly.type
_entity_poly.pdbx_seq_one_letter_code
_entity_poly.pdbx_strand_id
1 'polypeptide(L)'
;MKRSLFTAFAAFLALAVVATDYDLNKPFGFCTRSSRTDANSTYNVTGGGCYTYPIPSDFTGKVIVLKSNGEDMKNNIQNAIKQNDVIIFDGSNGDFIVSSNVNVKGDNKTLLGINNARLCTQFHITPEIITALNNAGVPHMNTHEGGGILPNGQRVREEAEFNTRKIIIGLTGDNTESYRKSGILRVAKENIIIRNITFVGPGSIDVGGNDLVSFNGAKHCWVDHCSFSDGMDGNFDITQSSDFNTVSWCTFSYTERSYMHQNTNLIGYSDREPTGFLNTTFAFNWWGPGCVQRMPMIRVGKIHMLNNYFSSTTATNCINPRMNSEVLIEGNYFEKGVRRYYSQNDAISVTWADSNHAEEPNKAGQPISIGTPVTVPYDYSVAPYADVPAAVKKHAGATLKK
;
A
#
# COMPACT_ATOMS: atom_id res chain seq x y z
N MET A 1 -14.94 -27.04 -68.67
CA MET A 1 -15.06 -26.03 -67.62
C MET A 1 -14.70 -26.68 -66.28
N LYS A 2 -13.45 -26.48 -65.83
CA LYS A 2 -12.96 -26.97 -64.51
C LYS A 2 -13.06 -25.83 -63.53
N ARG A 3 -13.87 -25.97 -62.45
CA ARG A 3 -13.95 -25.03 -61.36
C ARG A 3 -12.84 -25.43 -60.33
N SER A 4 -11.86 -24.55 -60.14
CA SER A 4 -10.89 -24.65 -59.06
C SER A 4 -11.53 -24.14 -57.75
N LEU A 5 -11.59 -25.02 -56.75
CA LEU A 5 -11.88 -24.63 -55.37
C LEU A 5 -10.57 -24.10 -54.77
N PHE A 6 -10.54 -22.82 -54.43
CA PHE A 6 -9.50 -22.26 -53.54
C PHE A 6 -9.98 -22.46 -52.13
N THR A 7 -9.32 -23.37 -51.42
CA THR A 7 -9.47 -23.54 -49.97
C THR A 7 -8.47 -22.57 -49.28
N ALA A 8 -9.00 -21.51 -48.69
CA ALA A 8 -8.21 -20.61 -47.86
C ALA A 8 -7.95 -21.29 -46.52
N PHE A 9 -6.72 -21.66 -46.26
CA PHE A 9 -6.23 -22.05 -44.93
C PHE A 9 -6.03 -20.78 -44.13
N ALA A 10 -6.91 -20.50 -43.21
CA ALA A 10 -6.69 -19.50 -42.16
C ALA A 10 -5.73 -20.11 -41.13
N ALA A 11 -4.47 -19.72 -41.20
CA ALA A 11 -3.51 -20.04 -40.15
C ALA A 11 -3.86 -19.19 -38.94
N PHE A 12 -4.47 -19.80 -37.93
CA PHE A 12 -4.52 -19.23 -36.59
C PHE A 12 -3.10 -19.27 -36.02
N LEU A 13 -2.40 -18.14 -36.06
CA LEU A 13 -1.24 -17.92 -35.20
C LEU A 13 -1.79 -17.81 -33.78
N ALA A 14 -1.70 -18.88 -33.02
CA ALA A 14 -1.77 -18.80 -31.58
C ALA A 14 -0.52 -18.01 -31.14
N LEU A 15 -0.66 -16.71 -30.85
CA LEU A 15 0.34 -16.02 -30.05
C LEU A 15 0.42 -16.79 -28.72
N ALA A 16 1.51 -17.51 -28.53
CA ALA A 16 1.88 -17.99 -27.23
C ALA A 16 2.08 -16.72 -26.38
N VAL A 17 1.12 -16.44 -25.49
CA VAL A 17 1.31 -15.48 -24.41
C VAL A 17 2.47 -16.04 -23.61
N VAL A 18 3.66 -15.48 -23.81
CA VAL A 18 4.78 -15.69 -22.91
C VAL A 18 4.34 -15.06 -21.62
N ALA A 19 3.79 -15.88 -20.71
CA ALA A 19 3.60 -15.48 -19.36
C ALA A 19 4.97 -15.00 -18.87
N THR A 20 5.11 -13.71 -18.61
CA THR A 20 6.31 -13.17 -17.99
C THR A 20 6.41 -13.87 -16.65
N ASP A 21 7.41 -14.75 -16.53
CA ASP A 21 7.64 -15.56 -15.33
C ASP A 21 8.24 -14.59 -14.29
N TYR A 22 7.35 -13.88 -13.57
CA TYR A 22 7.78 -13.03 -12.47
C TYR A 22 8.24 -13.93 -11.33
N ASP A 23 9.50 -13.78 -10.93
CA ASP A 23 9.98 -14.45 -9.72
C ASP A 23 9.32 -13.81 -8.49
N LEU A 24 8.15 -14.35 -8.12
CA LEU A 24 7.34 -13.91 -6.98
C LEU A 24 8.06 -14.10 -5.63
N ASN A 25 9.23 -14.70 -5.63
CA ASN A 25 9.96 -15.07 -4.41
C ASN A 25 11.27 -14.29 -4.23
N LYS A 26 11.46 -13.20 -4.96
CA LYS A 26 12.74 -12.49 -4.95
C LYS A 26 12.54 -10.99 -4.77
N PRO A 27 13.22 -10.35 -3.80
CA PRO A 27 13.24 -8.90 -3.69
C PRO A 27 13.80 -8.25 -4.96
N PHE A 28 13.21 -7.16 -5.39
CA PHE A 28 13.67 -6.37 -6.54
C PHE A 28 13.38 -4.88 -6.32
N GLY A 29 13.77 -4.05 -7.28
CA GLY A 29 13.51 -2.63 -7.22
C GLY A 29 14.43 -1.87 -6.26
N PHE A 30 13.99 -0.76 -5.74
CA PHE A 30 14.83 0.09 -4.89
C PHE A 30 15.34 -0.61 -3.63
N CYS A 31 14.61 -1.54 -3.03
CA CYS A 31 15.08 -2.22 -1.82
C CYS A 31 16.40 -2.97 -2.03
N THR A 32 16.74 -3.33 -3.28
CA THR A 32 17.98 -4.00 -3.65
C THR A 32 19.11 -3.05 -4.07
N ARG A 33 18.97 -1.76 -3.81
CA ARG A 33 19.93 -0.72 -4.19
C ARG A 33 20.37 0.09 -2.99
N SER A 34 21.57 0.64 -3.04
CA SER A 34 22.13 1.60 -2.06
C SER A 34 22.49 2.96 -2.68
N SER A 35 22.13 3.15 -3.95
CA SER A 35 22.19 4.42 -4.66
C SER A 35 20.94 4.63 -5.51
N ARG A 36 20.48 5.87 -5.59
CA ARG A 36 19.33 6.25 -6.42
C ARG A 36 19.67 6.42 -7.92
N THR A 37 20.94 6.34 -8.29
CA THR A 37 21.44 6.59 -9.64
C THR A 37 22.46 5.58 -10.15
N ASP A 38 23.24 4.94 -9.26
CA ASP A 38 24.28 3.98 -9.63
C ASP A 38 23.73 2.55 -9.67
N ALA A 39 23.66 1.99 -10.88
CA ALA A 39 23.19 0.63 -11.11
C ALA A 39 24.12 -0.47 -10.55
N ASN A 40 25.38 -0.14 -10.25
CA ASN A 40 26.33 -1.09 -9.65
C ASN A 40 26.23 -1.14 -8.12
N SER A 41 25.54 -0.18 -7.52
CA SER A 41 25.36 -0.09 -6.06
C SER A 41 24.22 -0.99 -5.61
N THR A 42 24.52 -2.24 -5.28
CA THR A 42 23.56 -3.26 -4.86
C THR A 42 23.45 -3.38 -3.35
N TYR A 43 22.29 -3.77 -2.87
CA TYR A 43 22.02 -4.15 -1.48
C TYR A 43 21.33 -5.52 -1.46
N ASN A 44 21.76 -6.40 -0.57
CA ASN A 44 21.18 -7.73 -0.42
C ASN A 44 20.10 -7.74 0.66
N VAL A 45 18.83 -7.69 0.24
CA VAL A 45 17.69 -7.76 1.15
C VAL A 45 17.45 -9.20 1.57
N THR A 46 17.71 -9.50 2.82
CA THR A 46 17.59 -10.85 3.38
C THR A 46 16.57 -10.96 4.50
N GLY A 47 16.12 -9.81 5.04
CA GLY A 47 15.31 -9.80 6.25
C GLY A 47 16.03 -10.54 7.39
N GLY A 48 15.34 -11.44 8.05
CA GLY A 48 15.91 -12.34 9.07
C GLY A 48 16.67 -13.54 8.49
N GLY A 49 17.03 -13.52 7.22
CA GLY A 49 17.74 -14.61 6.53
C GLY A 49 16.84 -15.65 5.85
N CYS A 50 15.55 -15.63 6.11
CA CYS A 50 14.56 -16.46 5.41
C CYS A 50 13.23 -15.70 5.29
N TYR A 51 12.57 -15.80 4.15
CA TYR A 51 11.27 -15.16 3.86
C TYR A 51 10.31 -16.06 3.07
N THR A 52 10.62 -17.36 3.03
CA THR A 52 9.77 -18.39 2.41
C THR A 52 9.25 -19.36 3.47
N TYR A 53 8.19 -20.08 3.15
CA TYR A 53 7.67 -21.16 3.99
C TYR A 53 7.42 -22.42 3.12
N PRO A 54 7.76 -23.63 3.58
CA PRO A 54 8.40 -23.94 4.86
C PRO A 54 9.82 -23.34 4.99
N ILE A 55 10.23 -23.12 6.24
CA ILE A 55 11.61 -22.67 6.52
C ILE A 55 12.57 -23.78 6.08
N PRO A 56 13.65 -23.49 5.35
CA PRO A 56 14.65 -24.46 4.98
C PRO A 56 15.28 -25.17 6.20
N SER A 57 15.52 -26.46 6.09
CA SER A 57 16.03 -27.28 7.20
C SER A 57 17.44 -26.91 7.65
N ASP A 58 18.20 -26.24 6.78
CA ASP A 58 19.56 -25.74 7.03
C ASP A 58 19.58 -24.29 7.55
N PHE A 59 18.41 -23.66 7.74
CA PHE A 59 18.33 -22.32 8.29
C PHE A 59 18.75 -22.31 9.77
N THR A 60 19.72 -21.48 10.12
CA THR A 60 20.33 -21.42 11.46
C THR A 60 19.87 -20.23 12.29
N GLY A 61 19.04 -19.33 11.73
CA GLY A 61 18.50 -18.18 12.45
C GLY A 61 17.41 -18.57 13.46
N LYS A 62 17.10 -17.64 14.35
CA LYS A 62 16.02 -17.84 15.34
C LYS A 62 14.64 -17.65 14.71
N VAL A 63 13.80 -18.66 14.77
CA VAL A 63 12.43 -18.66 14.27
C VAL A 63 11.45 -18.82 15.42
N ILE A 64 10.37 -18.05 15.36
CA ILE A 64 9.19 -18.27 16.24
C ILE A 64 7.93 -18.33 15.39
N VAL A 65 7.05 -19.28 15.73
CA VAL A 65 5.69 -19.33 15.18
C VAL A 65 4.72 -18.82 16.24
N LEU A 66 4.04 -17.73 15.91
CA LEU A 66 2.99 -17.17 16.74
C LEU A 66 1.63 -17.69 16.28
N LYS A 67 0.76 -17.98 17.25
CA LYS A 67 -0.66 -18.24 17.02
C LYS A 67 -1.49 -17.28 17.86
N SER A 68 -2.60 -16.84 17.34
CA SER A 68 -3.54 -16.00 18.07
C SER A 68 -4.07 -16.74 19.32
N ASN A 69 -4.22 -16.00 20.40
CA ASN A 69 -4.88 -16.47 21.62
C ASN A 69 -6.25 -15.80 21.86
N GLY A 70 -6.70 -14.98 20.88
CA GLY A 70 -7.96 -14.23 20.97
C GLY A 70 -7.88 -12.94 21.78
N GLU A 71 -6.74 -12.66 22.41
CA GLU A 71 -6.50 -11.47 23.25
C GLU A 71 -5.58 -10.46 22.52
N ASP A 72 -5.28 -9.33 23.18
CA ASP A 72 -4.30 -8.34 22.66
C ASP A 72 -2.90 -8.94 22.60
N MET A 73 -2.42 -9.17 21.39
CA MET A 73 -1.12 -9.77 21.09
C MET A 73 0.01 -8.75 20.93
N LYS A 74 -0.25 -7.45 21.10
CA LYS A 74 0.77 -6.40 20.85
C LYS A 74 2.12 -6.69 21.50
N ASN A 75 2.12 -6.94 22.81
CA ASN A 75 3.36 -7.18 23.54
C ASN A 75 4.03 -8.50 23.17
N ASN A 76 3.25 -9.54 22.92
CA ASN A 76 3.74 -10.84 22.48
C ASN A 76 4.46 -10.71 21.14
N ILE A 77 3.83 -10.03 20.17
CA ILE A 77 4.41 -9.80 18.83
C ILE A 77 5.67 -8.94 18.94
N GLN A 78 5.64 -7.85 19.72
CA GLN A 78 6.81 -6.97 19.88
C GLN A 78 7.99 -7.69 20.52
N ASN A 79 7.75 -8.55 21.52
CA ASN A 79 8.79 -9.36 22.15
C ASN A 79 9.33 -10.44 21.20
N ALA A 80 8.46 -11.09 20.43
CA ALA A 80 8.85 -12.06 19.42
C ALA A 80 9.79 -11.42 18.36
N ILE A 81 9.45 -10.25 17.84
CA ILE A 81 10.30 -9.50 16.88
C ILE A 81 11.66 -9.13 17.51
N LYS A 82 11.66 -8.74 18.77
CA LYS A 82 12.91 -8.38 19.46
C LYS A 82 13.89 -9.56 19.59
N GLN A 83 13.36 -10.77 19.80
CA GLN A 83 14.15 -11.94 20.19
C GLN A 83 14.50 -12.87 19.03
N ASN A 84 13.78 -12.78 17.91
CA ASN A 84 13.91 -13.72 16.80
C ASN A 84 14.24 -12.99 15.49
N ASP A 85 14.74 -13.73 14.52
CA ASP A 85 15.08 -13.25 13.19
C ASP A 85 13.88 -13.37 12.23
N VAL A 86 13.17 -14.51 12.31
CA VAL A 86 11.96 -14.79 11.53
C VAL A 86 10.77 -14.99 12.46
N ILE A 87 9.73 -14.21 12.24
CA ILE A 87 8.48 -14.28 12.98
C ILE A 87 7.40 -14.75 12.02
N ILE A 88 6.88 -15.94 12.26
CA ILE A 88 5.80 -16.54 11.48
C ILE A 88 4.48 -16.31 12.20
N PHE A 89 3.55 -15.67 11.54
CA PHE A 89 2.17 -15.52 12.00
C PHE A 89 1.33 -16.66 11.40
N ASP A 90 0.90 -17.60 12.23
CA ASP A 90 0.03 -18.71 11.82
C ASP A 90 -1.43 -18.37 12.11
N GLY A 91 -2.17 -18.04 11.05
CA GLY A 91 -3.58 -17.65 11.13
C GLY A 91 -4.56 -18.78 11.43
N SER A 92 -4.08 -20.02 11.66
CA SER A 92 -4.96 -21.18 11.91
C SER A 92 -5.83 -21.04 13.17
N ASN A 93 -5.45 -20.18 14.12
CA ASN A 93 -6.19 -19.92 15.37
C ASN A 93 -7.02 -18.62 15.33
N GLY A 94 -7.15 -17.98 14.17
CA GLY A 94 -7.87 -16.72 14.02
C GLY A 94 -6.97 -15.47 13.98
N ASP A 95 -7.59 -14.31 14.12
CA ASP A 95 -6.96 -13.00 13.94
C ASP A 95 -6.05 -12.63 15.13
N PHE A 96 -4.92 -12.03 14.83
CA PHE A 96 -4.02 -11.42 15.82
C PHE A 96 -4.52 -10.00 16.14
N ILE A 97 -5.12 -9.82 17.29
CA ILE A 97 -5.63 -8.51 17.73
C ILE A 97 -4.48 -7.69 18.32
N VAL A 98 -4.39 -6.41 17.95
CA VAL A 98 -3.43 -5.47 18.52
C VAL A 98 -4.11 -4.18 18.97
N SER A 99 -3.82 -3.75 20.20
CA SER A 99 -4.39 -2.55 20.81
C SER A 99 -3.74 -1.25 20.35
N SER A 100 -2.58 -1.30 19.75
CA SER A 100 -1.85 -0.16 19.15
C SER A 100 -0.61 -0.64 18.42
N ASN A 101 0.12 0.29 17.79
CA ASN A 101 1.33 -0.01 17.02
C ASN A 101 2.30 -0.95 17.72
N VAL A 102 2.63 -2.05 17.06
CA VAL A 102 3.81 -2.87 17.30
C VAL A 102 5.00 -2.17 16.66
N ASN A 103 6.00 -1.78 17.44
CA ASN A 103 7.21 -1.19 16.90
C ASN A 103 8.23 -2.29 16.59
N VAL A 104 8.66 -2.39 15.35
CA VAL A 104 9.71 -3.33 14.95
C VAL A 104 11.02 -2.96 15.66
N LYS A 105 11.57 -3.90 16.39
CA LYS A 105 12.82 -3.75 17.17
C LYS A 105 13.92 -4.58 16.53
N GLY A 106 15.05 -3.92 16.22
CA GLY A 106 16.19 -4.54 15.54
C GLY A 106 16.03 -4.52 14.01
N ASP A 107 17.15 -4.48 13.35
CA ASP A 107 17.28 -4.64 11.90
C ASP A 107 17.27 -6.12 11.53
N ASN A 108 17.22 -6.44 10.24
CA ASN A 108 17.29 -7.80 9.72
C ASN A 108 16.18 -8.70 10.31
N LYS A 109 14.93 -8.38 10.03
CA LYS A 109 13.76 -9.15 10.49
C LYS A 109 12.88 -9.57 9.33
N THR A 110 12.31 -10.77 9.45
CA THR A 110 11.22 -11.22 8.56
C THR A 110 9.96 -11.43 9.37
N LEU A 111 8.88 -10.81 8.90
CA LEU A 111 7.51 -11.02 9.38
C LEU A 111 6.76 -11.74 8.27
N LEU A 112 6.40 -13.00 8.47
CA LEU A 112 5.84 -13.88 7.44
C LEU A 112 4.51 -14.46 7.89
N GLY A 113 3.47 -14.28 7.07
CA GLY A 113 2.15 -14.86 7.31
C GLY A 113 1.98 -16.23 6.64
N ILE A 114 1.34 -17.15 7.35
CA ILE A 114 0.87 -18.44 6.84
C ILE A 114 -0.58 -18.68 7.27
N ASN A 115 -1.30 -19.56 6.58
CA ASN A 115 -2.66 -19.95 6.94
C ASN A 115 -3.60 -18.74 7.07
N ASN A 116 -3.55 -17.80 6.11
CA ASN A 116 -4.35 -16.57 6.08
C ASN A 116 -4.13 -15.69 7.33
N ALA A 117 -2.90 -15.49 7.74
CA ALA A 117 -2.55 -14.65 8.89
C ALA A 117 -3.11 -13.23 8.75
N ARG A 118 -3.86 -12.79 9.75
CA ARG A 118 -4.47 -11.46 9.81
C ARG A 118 -4.08 -10.75 11.10
N LEU A 119 -3.56 -9.55 10.97
CA LEU A 119 -3.29 -8.64 12.08
C LEU A 119 -4.37 -7.55 12.05
N CYS A 120 -5.14 -7.45 13.12
CA CYS A 120 -6.33 -6.61 13.20
C CYS A 120 -6.22 -5.62 14.36
N THR A 121 -6.72 -4.41 14.17
CA THR A 121 -6.88 -3.46 15.28
C THR A 121 -7.95 -3.95 16.26
N GLN A 122 -7.84 -3.56 17.52
CA GLN A 122 -8.82 -3.93 18.55
C GLN A 122 -10.16 -3.21 18.37
N PHE A 123 -10.13 -1.94 18.00
CA PHE A 123 -11.34 -1.16 17.72
C PHE A 123 -11.77 -1.32 16.26
N HIS A 124 -13.07 -1.37 16.03
CA HIS A 124 -13.67 -1.33 14.70
C HIS A 124 -14.89 -0.41 14.68
N ILE A 125 -15.04 0.36 13.59
CA ILE A 125 -16.23 1.16 13.35
C ILE A 125 -17.40 0.22 13.06
N THR A 126 -18.49 0.42 13.80
CA THR A 126 -19.70 -0.40 13.69
C THR A 126 -20.76 0.29 12.82
N PRO A 127 -21.76 -0.45 12.31
CA PRO A 127 -22.90 0.15 11.60
C PRO A 127 -23.64 1.20 12.41
N GLU A 128 -23.69 1.07 13.73
CA GLU A 128 -24.31 2.04 14.65
C GLU A 128 -23.55 3.36 14.64
N ILE A 129 -22.21 3.32 14.65
CA ILE A 129 -21.36 4.52 14.55
C ILE A 129 -21.62 5.20 13.20
N ILE A 130 -21.62 4.46 12.10
CA ILE A 130 -21.89 5.02 10.77
C ILE A 130 -23.27 5.66 10.70
N THR A 131 -24.28 5.00 11.26
CA THR A 131 -25.65 5.53 11.32
C THR A 131 -25.71 6.82 12.13
N ALA A 132 -25.02 6.88 13.28
CA ALA A 132 -24.96 8.08 14.10
C ALA A 132 -24.24 9.25 13.42
N LEU A 133 -23.15 8.97 12.68
CA LEU A 133 -22.43 9.96 11.88
C LEU A 133 -23.33 10.53 10.77
N ASN A 134 -24.05 9.68 10.06
CA ASN A 134 -25.01 10.09 9.03
C ASN A 134 -26.14 10.96 9.61
N ASN A 135 -26.74 10.53 10.71
CA ASN A 135 -27.84 11.25 11.37
C ASN A 135 -27.39 12.61 11.92
N ALA A 136 -26.15 12.73 12.35
CA ALA A 136 -25.57 13.98 12.81
C ALA A 136 -25.13 14.90 11.66
N GLY A 137 -25.25 14.45 10.40
CA GLY A 137 -24.82 15.22 9.23
C GLY A 137 -23.31 15.45 9.19
N VAL A 138 -22.51 14.57 9.81
CA VAL A 138 -21.04 14.65 9.70
C VAL A 138 -20.67 14.43 8.24
N PRO A 139 -20.04 15.40 7.58
CA PRO A 139 -19.77 15.31 6.15
C PRO A 139 -18.69 14.27 5.87
N HIS A 140 -18.80 13.60 4.72
CA HIS A 140 -17.72 12.76 4.20
C HIS A 140 -16.48 13.60 3.89
N MET A 141 -15.31 13.00 3.97
CA MET A 141 -14.03 13.65 3.79
C MET A 141 -13.88 14.48 2.52
N ASN A 142 -14.48 14.06 1.42
CA ASN A 142 -14.41 14.78 0.14
C ASN A 142 -15.00 16.20 0.21
N THR A 143 -15.73 16.54 1.28
CA THR A 143 -16.27 17.87 1.53
C THR A 143 -15.35 18.71 2.42
N HIS A 144 -14.34 18.11 3.06
CA HIS A 144 -13.44 18.76 3.99
C HIS A 144 -12.11 19.21 3.35
N GLU A 145 -11.71 18.58 2.26
CA GLU A 145 -10.48 18.95 1.57
C GLU A 145 -10.64 20.30 0.86
N GLY A 146 -10.06 21.30 1.45
CA GLY A 146 -10.21 22.69 1.06
C GLY A 146 -10.83 23.55 2.14
N GLY A 147 -11.15 22.94 3.27
CA GLY A 147 -11.64 23.43 4.53
C GLY A 147 -11.91 24.91 4.63
N GLY A 148 -13.14 25.30 4.39
CA GLY A 148 -13.62 26.62 4.75
C GLY A 148 -13.40 26.90 6.26
N ILE A 149 -13.41 28.18 6.61
CA ILE A 149 -13.46 28.64 8.00
C ILE A 149 -14.91 28.92 8.34
N LEU A 150 -15.39 28.37 9.44
CA LEU A 150 -16.71 28.61 9.97
C LEU A 150 -16.82 30.06 10.54
N PRO A 151 -18.03 30.60 10.71
CA PRO A 151 -18.23 31.94 11.28
C PRO A 151 -17.58 32.15 12.68
N ASN A 152 -17.37 31.06 13.42
CA ASN A 152 -16.69 31.07 14.72
C ASN A 152 -15.16 31.06 14.62
N GLY A 153 -14.58 31.08 13.41
CA GLY A 153 -13.14 31.03 13.17
C GLY A 153 -12.53 29.62 13.18
N GLN A 154 -13.33 28.60 13.45
CA GLN A 154 -12.89 27.20 13.45
C GLN A 154 -12.85 26.65 12.03
N ARG A 155 -11.95 25.71 11.73
CA ARG A 155 -11.93 25.01 10.44
C ARG A 155 -13.08 23.99 10.39
N VAL A 156 -13.73 23.87 9.23
CA VAL A 156 -14.79 22.86 8.98
C VAL A 156 -14.32 21.45 9.34
N ARG A 157 -13.08 21.11 9.01
CA ARG A 157 -12.47 19.82 9.38
C ARG A 157 -12.43 19.61 10.90
N GLU A 158 -12.03 20.61 11.66
CA GLU A 158 -11.89 20.51 13.12
C GLU A 158 -13.25 20.29 13.80
N GLU A 159 -14.30 20.90 13.27
CA GLU A 159 -15.67 20.68 13.77
C GLU A 159 -16.16 19.26 13.47
N ALA A 160 -15.93 18.78 12.25
CA ALA A 160 -16.29 17.42 11.88
C ALA A 160 -15.53 16.37 12.72
N GLU A 161 -14.24 16.57 12.94
CA GLU A 161 -13.43 15.75 13.82
C GLU A 161 -13.97 15.77 15.25
N PHE A 162 -14.30 16.94 15.79
CA PHE A 162 -14.87 17.08 17.12
C PHE A 162 -16.21 16.36 17.26
N ASN A 163 -17.11 16.53 16.29
CA ASN A 163 -18.42 15.89 16.29
C ASN A 163 -18.32 14.37 16.17
N THR A 164 -17.40 13.88 15.32
CA THR A 164 -17.13 12.45 15.16
C THR A 164 -16.63 11.85 16.47
N ARG A 165 -15.67 12.48 17.13
CA ARG A 165 -15.15 12.03 18.44
C ARG A 165 -16.26 11.98 19.48
N LYS A 166 -17.09 13.02 19.58
CA LYS A 166 -18.22 13.07 20.52
C LYS A 166 -19.20 11.93 20.31
N ILE A 167 -19.50 11.59 19.05
CA ILE A 167 -20.39 10.48 18.71
C ILE A 167 -19.77 9.14 19.15
N ILE A 168 -18.49 8.90 18.83
CA ILE A 168 -17.82 7.65 19.19
C ILE A 168 -17.76 7.49 20.70
N ILE A 169 -17.35 8.53 21.44
CA ILE A 169 -17.30 8.51 22.91
C ILE A 169 -18.71 8.23 23.49
N GLY A 170 -19.74 8.87 22.95
CA GLY A 170 -21.12 8.65 23.38
C GLY A 170 -21.61 7.22 23.19
N LEU A 171 -21.19 6.55 22.11
CA LEU A 171 -21.59 5.18 21.80
C LEU A 171 -20.74 4.12 22.50
N THR A 172 -19.45 4.39 22.68
CA THR A 172 -18.50 3.40 23.22
C THR A 172 -18.22 3.56 24.71
N GLY A 173 -18.47 4.76 25.25
CA GLY A 173 -18.04 5.12 26.61
C GLY A 173 -16.52 5.34 26.75
N ASP A 174 -15.75 5.27 25.67
CA ASP A 174 -14.29 5.38 25.69
C ASP A 174 -13.83 6.84 25.73
N ASN A 175 -13.79 7.40 26.93
CA ASN A 175 -13.29 8.75 27.19
C ASN A 175 -11.74 8.86 27.05
N THR A 176 -11.03 7.75 26.90
CA THR A 176 -9.57 7.73 26.69
C THR A 176 -9.19 7.83 25.23
N GLU A 177 -10.19 7.78 24.34
CA GLU A 177 -10.02 7.79 22.90
C GLU A 177 -9.05 6.71 22.40
N SER A 178 -9.13 5.50 22.98
CA SER A 178 -8.26 4.37 22.60
C SER A 178 -8.47 3.94 21.15
N TYR A 179 -9.64 4.20 20.57
CA TYR A 179 -9.94 4.00 19.15
C TYR A 179 -8.98 4.73 18.21
N ARG A 180 -8.35 5.83 18.63
CA ARG A 180 -7.33 6.56 17.85
C ARG A 180 -5.99 5.83 17.80
N LYS A 181 -5.76 4.83 18.64
CA LYS A 181 -4.57 3.96 18.59
C LYS A 181 -4.74 2.87 17.53
N SER A 182 -4.97 3.29 16.30
CA SER A 182 -5.48 2.49 15.18
C SER A 182 -4.40 1.86 14.29
N GLY A 183 -3.12 2.05 14.61
CA GLY A 183 -2.02 1.45 13.84
C GLY A 183 -1.69 0.03 14.30
N ILE A 184 -1.16 -0.76 13.38
CA ILE A 184 -0.75 -2.16 13.64
C ILE A 184 0.76 -2.29 13.71
N LEU A 185 1.49 -1.73 12.72
CA LEU A 185 2.94 -1.92 12.64
C LEU A 185 3.66 -0.61 12.32
N ARG A 186 4.71 -0.31 13.08
CA ARG A 186 5.62 0.80 12.80
C ARG A 186 7.04 0.30 12.60
N VAL A 187 7.62 0.66 11.46
CA VAL A 187 8.99 0.28 11.07
C VAL A 187 9.86 1.52 10.97
N ALA A 188 10.98 1.50 11.72
CA ALA A 188 12.03 2.51 11.69
C ALA A 188 13.40 1.79 11.70
N LYS A 189 13.52 0.75 10.87
CA LYS A 189 14.61 -0.21 10.87
C LYS A 189 15.02 -0.57 9.46
N GLU A 190 16.17 -1.21 9.33
CA GLU A 190 16.76 -1.59 8.06
C GLU A 190 16.62 -3.09 7.79
N ASN A 191 16.48 -3.45 6.49
CA ASN A 191 16.42 -4.83 6.03
C ASN A 191 15.28 -5.62 6.70
N ILE A 192 14.06 -5.07 6.57
CA ILE A 192 12.84 -5.72 7.07
C ILE A 192 12.04 -6.27 5.91
N ILE A 193 11.67 -7.55 6.00
CA ILE A 193 10.75 -8.19 5.06
C ILE A 193 9.40 -8.41 5.77
N ILE A 194 8.33 -7.93 5.15
CA ILE A 194 6.95 -8.14 5.59
C ILE A 194 6.22 -8.83 4.45
N ARG A 195 5.80 -10.08 4.65
CA ARG A 195 5.31 -10.90 3.55
C ARG A 195 4.09 -11.73 3.93
N ASN A 196 3.12 -11.77 3.01
CA ASN A 196 1.94 -12.64 3.08
C ASN A 196 1.07 -12.44 4.33
N ILE A 197 0.89 -11.19 4.74
CA ILE A 197 0.10 -10.81 5.92
C ILE A 197 -1.06 -9.91 5.48
N THR A 198 -2.24 -10.14 6.06
CA THR A 198 -3.39 -9.23 5.94
C THR A 198 -3.44 -8.29 7.13
N PHE A 199 -3.45 -6.98 6.89
CA PHE A 199 -3.62 -5.93 7.89
C PHE A 199 -5.04 -5.37 7.79
N VAL A 200 -5.78 -5.40 8.89
CA VAL A 200 -7.18 -4.95 8.93
C VAL A 200 -7.34 -3.86 9.98
N GLY A 201 -7.71 -2.69 9.52
CA GLY A 201 -7.92 -1.51 10.35
C GLY A 201 -9.34 -1.40 10.91
N PRO A 202 -9.56 -0.32 11.66
CA PRO A 202 -10.84 -0.07 12.31
C PRO A 202 -11.94 0.42 11.35
N GLY A 203 -11.59 0.83 10.17
CA GLY A 203 -12.35 1.69 9.30
C GLY A 203 -11.81 3.11 9.33
N SER A 204 -11.95 3.87 8.26
CA SER A 204 -11.46 5.24 8.20
C SER A 204 -12.53 6.26 8.61
N ILE A 205 -12.16 7.12 9.54
CA ILE A 205 -12.92 8.30 10.00
C ILE A 205 -11.94 9.42 10.34
N ASP A 206 -12.37 10.68 10.23
CA ASP A 206 -11.49 11.82 10.46
C ASP A 206 -11.46 12.18 11.95
N VAL A 207 -10.66 11.48 12.73
CA VAL A 207 -10.49 11.69 14.19
C VAL A 207 -9.03 11.83 14.62
N GLY A 208 -8.10 11.84 13.66
CA GLY A 208 -6.66 11.81 13.93
C GLY A 208 -6.24 10.47 14.52
N GLY A 209 -6.04 9.48 13.70
CA GLY A 209 -5.56 8.14 14.06
C GLY A 209 -4.12 7.89 13.60
N ASN A 210 -3.80 6.62 13.45
CA ASN A 210 -2.55 6.15 12.86
C ASN A 210 -2.83 5.40 11.56
N ASP A 211 -1.83 5.36 10.69
CA ASP A 211 -1.82 4.43 9.56
C ASP A 211 -1.73 2.98 10.04
N LEU A 212 -2.27 2.04 9.26
CA LEU A 212 -2.15 0.62 9.60
C LEU A 212 -0.69 0.18 9.70
N VAL A 213 0.10 0.53 8.68
CA VAL A 213 1.54 0.30 8.66
C VAL A 213 2.23 1.61 8.31
N SER A 214 3.23 2.00 9.11
CA SER A 214 4.02 3.22 8.89
C SER A 214 5.50 2.88 8.80
N PHE A 215 6.14 3.32 7.73
CA PHE A 215 7.58 3.38 7.59
C PHE A 215 8.06 4.79 7.96
N ASN A 216 8.78 4.90 9.07
CA ASN A 216 9.27 6.16 9.61
C ASN A 216 10.80 6.10 9.75
N GLY A 217 11.52 6.29 8.65
CA GLY A 217 12.98 6.09 8.59
C GLY A 217 13.38 4.65 8.27
N ALA A 218 12.48 3.84 7.71
CA ALA A 218 12.75 2.46 7.31
C ALA A 218 13.59 2.41 6.02
N LYS A 219 14.58 1.52 5.97
CA LYS A 219 15.46 1.40 4.81
C LYS A 219 15.60 -0.04 4.34
N HIS A 220 15.77 -0.22 3.02
CA HIS A 220 15.98 -1.52 2.39
C HIS A 220 14.91 -2.55 2.79
N CYS A 221 13.66 -2.10 2.88
CA CYS A 221 12.56 -2.95 3.28
C CYS A 221 11.76 -3.44 2.09
N TRP A 222 11.29 -4.66 2.18
CA TRP A 222 10.44 -5.29 1.18
C TRP A 222 9.11 -5.69 1.78
N VAL A 223 8.03 -5.07 1.30
CA VAL A 223 6.65 -5.43 1.64
C VAL A 223 6.05 -6.15 0.44
N ASP A 224 5.69 -7.40 0.61
CA ASP A 224 5.35 -8.26 -0.50
C ASP A 224 4.13 -9.15 -0.19
N HIS A 225 3.24 -9.29 -1.16
CA HIS A 225 2.03 -10.11 -1.03
C HIS A 225 1.27 -9.82 0.29
N CYS A 226 1.09 -8.55 0.62
CA CYS A 226 0.31 -8.15 1.78
C CYS A 226 -1.03 -7.52 1.36
N SER A 227 -2.04 -7.66 2.21
CA SER A 227 -3.33 -7.00 2.04
C SER A 227 -3.53 -5.95 3.12
N PHE A 228 -4.01 -4.77 2.73
CA PHE A 228 -4.28 -3.66 3.65
C PHE A 228 -5.70 -3.17 3.45
N SER A 229 -6.46 -3.10 4.52
CA SER A 229 -7.82 -2.58 4.46
C SER A 229 -8.20 -1.74 5.67
N ASP A 230 -8.99 -0.71 5.42
CA ASP A 230 -9.68 0.06 6.45
C ASP A 230 -8.79 0.79 7.46
N GLY A 231 -7.63 1.29 7.02
CA GLY A 231 -6.78 2.14 7.86
C GLY A 231 -7.47 3.44 8.26
N MET A 232 -7.34 3.87 9.52
CA MET A 232 -8.02 5.06 10.04
C MET A 232 -7.47 6.36 9.44
N ASP A 233 -6.16 6.54 9.38
CA ASP A 233 -5.51 7.69 8.74
C ASP A 233 -5.00 7.32 7.33
N GLY A 234 -4.38 6.15 7.19
CA GLY A 234 -3.92 5.58 5.94
C GLY A 234 -3.74 4.08 6.02
N ASN A 235 -3.59 3.42 4.87
CA ASN A 235 -3.30 1.99 4.86
C ASN A 235 -1.81 1.71 5.02
N PHE A 236 -0.95 2.48 4.30
CA PHE A 236 0.49 2.27 4.40
C PHE A 236 1.25 3.53 3.95
N ASP A 237 1.95 4.16 4.88
CA ASP A 237 2.70 5.38 4.66
C ASP A 237 4.22 5.17 4.74
N ILE A 238 4.97 5.90 3.91
CA ILE A 238 6.43 5.89 3.85
C ILE A 238 6.95 7.32 4.02
N THR A 239 7.53 7.62 5.18
CA THR A 239 7.85 9.00 5.59
C THR A 239 9.17 9.08 6.35
N GLN A 240 9.54 10.28 6.78
CA GLN A 240 10.68 10.55 7.67
C GLN A 240 12.00 9.97 7.15
N SER A 241 12.34 10.31 5.91
CA SER A 241 13.56 9.85 5.25
C SER A 241 13.70 8.33 5.15
N SER A 242 12.58 7.60 5.16
CA SER A 242 12.58 6.21 4.73
C SER A 242 13.17 6.09 3.34
N ASP A 243 13.93 5.04 3.04
CA ASP A 243 14.64 4.99 1.78
C ASP A 243 14.87 3.58 1.26
N PHE A 244 15.01 3.45 -0.06
CA PHE A 244 15.28 2.18 -0.74
C PHE A 244 14.28 1.09 -0.33
N ASN A 245 12.99 1.33 -0.52
CA ASN A 245 11.94 0.38 -0.19
C ASN A 245 11.26 -0.16 -1.45
N THR A 246 10.69 -1.34 -1.36
CA THR A 246 9.83 -1.91 -2.41
C THR A 246 8.54 -2.43 -1.80
N VAL A 247 7.42 -2.09 -2.45
CA VAL A 247 6.07 -2.58 -2.17
C VAL A 247 5.60 -3.31 -3.41
N SER A 248 5.42 -4.62 -3.33
CA SER A 248 5.08 -5.45 -4.48
C SER A 248 3.95 -6.41 -4.17
N TRP A 249 3.11 -6.68 -5.17
CA TRP A 249 2.02 -7.64 -5.09
C TRP A 249 1.10 -7.41 -3.88
N CYS A 250 0.94 -6.17 -3.46
CA CYS A 250 0.06 -5.82 -2.34
C CYS A 250 -1.33 -5.39 -2.81
N THR A 251 -2.34 -5.55 -1.96
CA THR A 251 -3.69 -5.02 -2.19
C THR A 251 -4.02 -3.95 -1.17
N PHE A 252 -4.68 -2.90 -1.63
CA PHE A 252 -5.20 -1.81 -0.81
C PHE A 252 -6.69 -1.64 -1.08
N SER A 253 -7.49 -1.54 -0.01
CA SER A 253 -8.94 -1.38 -0.13
C SER A 253 -9.54 -0.70 1.09
N TYR A 254 -10.79 -0.26 0.94
CA TYR A 254 -11.65 0.17 2.04
C TYR A 254 -13.02 -0.46 1.87
N THR A 255 -13.60 -0.91 2.98
CA THR A 255 -14.93 -1.51 3.02
C THR A 255 -15.99 -0.47 3.44
N GLU A 256 -17.25 -0.90 3.55
CA GLU A 256 -18.34 -0.10 4.10
C GLU A 256 -18.13 0.36 5.55
N ARG A 257 -17.16 -0.21 6.25
CA ARG A 257 -16.72 0.25 7.58
C ARG A 257 -16.06 1.63 7.52
N SER A 258 -15.52 1.99 6.39
CA SER A 258 -14.84 3.27 6.18
C SER A 258 -15.81 4.34 5.72
N TYR A 259 -16.04 5.34 6.56
CA TYR A 259 -17.02 6.40 6.32
C TYR A 259 -16.42 7.62 5.61
N MET A 260 -15.20 8.00 5.97
CA MET A 260 -14.47 9.14 5.41
C MET A 260 -12.96 8.91 5.56
N HIS A 261 -12.12 9.78 4.99
CA HIS A 261 -10.66 9.70 5.12
C HIS A 261 -10.03 8.42 4.50
N GLN A 262 -10.56 7.97 3.37
CA GLN A 262 -10.06 6.78 2.65
C GLN A 262 -8.80 7.11 1.84
N ASN A 263 -7.75 7.55 2.56
CA ASN A 263 -6.43 7.91 2.04
C ASN A 263 -5.51 6.70 2.10
N THR A 264 -4.99 6.24 0.97
CA THR A 264 -4.36 4.91 0.90
C THR A 264 -2.88 4.94 1.31
N ASN A 265 -2.07 5.74 0.60
CA ASN A 265 -0.61 5.75 0.78
C ASN A 265 -0.05 7.17 0.69
N LEU A 266 0.69 7.60 1.70
CA LEU A 266 1.42 8.84 1.70
C LEU A 266 2.93 8.59 1.62
N ILE A 267 3.59 9.21 0.66
CA ILE A 267 5.04 9.25 0.54
C ILE A 267 5.48 10.68 0.86
N GLY A 268 6.23 10.84 1.98
CA GLY A 268 6.62 12.15 2.49
C GLY A 268 5.53 12.83 3.34
N TYR A 269 5.81 12.99 4.65
CA TYR A 269 4.82 13.47 5.65
C TYR A 269 4.41 14.93 5.46
N SER A 270 5.28 15.77 4.90
CA SER A 270 5.00 17.20 4.68
C SER A 270 5.93 17.77 3.61
N ASP A 271 5.71 19.03 3.28
CA ASP A 271 6.57 19.81 2.38
C ASP A 271 7.98 20.09 2.96
N ARG A 272 8.22 19.69 4.21
CA ARG A 272 9.53 19.75 4.89
C ARG A 272 10.30 18.41 4.87
N GLU A 273 9.75 17.40 4.21
CA GLU A 273 10.45 16.13 4.04
C GLU A 273 11.80 16.36 3.36
N PRO A 274 12.91 15.83 3.88
CA PRO A 274 14.23 16.01 3.27
C PRO A 274 14.29 15.42 1.85
N THR A 275 14.95 16.13 0.94
CA THR A 275 15.19 15.64 -0.43
C THR A 275 16.26 14.55 -0.46
N GLY A 276 16.24 13.72 -1.51
CA GLY A 276 17.23 12.66 -1.74
C GLY A 276 16.90 11.32 -1.09
N PHE A 277 15.86 11.25 -0.30
CA PHE A 277 15.32 10.04 0.33
C PHE A 277 14.02 9.58 -0.35
N LEU A 278 13.32 8.64 0.26
CA LEU A 278 12.03 8.08 -0.16
C LEU A 278 12.08 7.38 -1.54
N ASN A 279 13.25 6.83 -1.91
CA ASN A 279 13.37 6.07 -3.14
C ASN A 279 12.58 4.75 -2.99
N THR A 280 11.48 4.61 -3.73
CA THR A 280 10.54 3.50 -3.52
C THR A 280 10.03 2.94 -4.85
N THR A 281 9.93 1.62 -4.93
CA THR A 281 9.26 0.91 -6.02
C THR A 281 7.88 0.43 -5.56
N PHE A 282 6.85 0.74 -6.33
CA PHE A 282 5.53 0.12 -6.23
C PHE A 282 5.29 -0.70 -7.48
N ALA A 283 5.19 -2.03 -7.35
CA ALA A 283 5.07 -2.91 -8.50
C ALA A 283 4.00 -3.98 -8.31
N PHE A 284 3.16 -4.16 -9.32
CA PHE A 284 2.10 -5.18 -9.33
C PHE A 284 1.12 -5.08 -8.15
N ASN A 285 0.92 -3.88 -7.63
CA ASN A 285 -0.04 -3.66 -6.56
C ASN A 285 -1.44 -3.41 -7.12
N TRP A 286 -2.43 -3.65 -6.29
CA TRP A 286 -3.83 -3.41 -6.59
C TRP A 286 -4.44 -2.37 -5.64
N TRP A 287 -4.80 -1.22 -6.18
CA TRP A 287 -5.68 -0.28 -5.50
C TRP A 287 -7.12 -0.59 -5.88
N GLY A 288 -7.79 -1.33 -4.99
CA GLY A 288 -9.11 -1.90 -5.16
C GLY A 288 -10.25 -1.02 -4.64
N PRO A 289 -11.43 -1.61 -4.44
CA PRO A 289 -12.63 -0.89 -4.05
C PRO A 289 -12.44 -0.03 -2.79
N GLY A 290 -13.11 1.12 -2.77
CA GLY A 290 -13.15 2.03 -1.64
C GLY A 290 -11.93 2.93 -1.49
N CYS A 291 -10.84 2.75 -2.24
CA CYS A 291 -9.73 3.69 -2.25
C CYS A 291 -10.18 5.00 -2.90
N VAL A 292 -10.12 6.12 -2.16
CA VAL A 292 -10.59 7.42 -2.66
C VAL A 292 -9.45 8.26 -3.20
N GLN A 293 -8.31 8.32 -2.49
CA GLN A 293 -7.15 9.08 -2.93
C GLN A 293 -5.84 8.58 -2.33
N ARG A 294 -4.72 9.22 -2.74
CA ARG A 294 -3.37 8.86 -2.34
C ARG A 294 -3.00 7.43 -2.75
N MET A 295 -2.96 7.16 -4.05
CA MET A 295 -2.61 5.83 -4.59
C MET A 295 -1.33 5.84 -5.46
N PRO A 296 -0.17 6.29 -4.96
CA PRO A 296 0.12 7.09 -3.78
C PRO A 296 0.04 8.61 -4.02
N MET A 297 -0.02 9.43 -2.95
CA MET A 297 0.35 10.83 -2.97
C MET A 297 1.84 10.95 -2.62
N ILE A 298 2.61 11.63 -3.46
CA ILE A 298 4.07 11.61 -3.42
C ILE A 298 4.60 13.02 -3.22
N ARG A 299 5.32 13.24 -2.11
CA ARG A 299 6.18 14.41 -1.92
C ARG A 299 7.61 13.95 -1.86
N VAL A 300 8.50 14.66 -2.53
CA VAL A 300 9.91 14.31 -2.54
C VAL A 300 10.12 12.87 -3.08
N GLY A 301 11.30 12.37 -3.08
CA GLY A 301 11.60 10.99 -3.44
C GLY A 301 11.60 10.67 -4.94
N LYS A 302 12.22 9.55 -5.28
CA LYS A 302 12.22 8.96 -6.61
C LYS A 302 11.38 7.69 -6.58
N ILE A 303 10.24 7.72 -7.26
CA ILE A 303 9.24 6.65 -7.19
C ILE A 303 9.11 5.96 -8.54
N HIS A 304 9.10 4.63 -8.52
CA HIS A 304 8.80 3.81 -9.69
C HIS A 304 7.43 3.14 -9.51
N MET A 305 6.47 3.50 -10.36
CA MET A 305 5.14 2.91 -10.42
C MET A 305 5.09 1.93 -11.59
N LEU A 306 5.27 0.63 -11.33
CA LEU A 306 5.45 -0.41 -12.35
C LEU A 306 4.31 -1.42 -12.34
N ASN A 307 3.59 -1.56 -13.45
CA ASN A 307 2.59 -2.62 -13.67
C ASN A 307 1.54 -2.75 -12.55
N ASN A 308 1.11 -1.64 -11.99
CA ASN A 308 0.06 -1.63 -10.97
C ASN A 308 -1.34 -1.59 -11.59
N TYR A 309 -2.31 -2.08 -10.84
CA TYR A 309 -3.71 -2.14 -11.23
C TYR A 309 -4.58 -1.26 -10.32
N PHE A 310 -5.41 -0.41 -10.93
CA PHE A 310 -6.31 0.52 -10.27
C PHE A 310 -7.74 0.23 -10.70
N SER A 311 -8.63 -0.09 -9.76
CA SER A 311 -10.02 -0.42 -10.04
C SER A 311 -11.05 0.30 -9.16
N SER A 312 -10.62 1.25 -8.32
CA SER A 312 -11.55 1.99 -7.47
C SER A 312 -12.36 3.01 -8.27
N THR A 313 -13.64 2.78 -8.44
CA THR A 313 -14.57 3.71 -9.12
C THR A 313 -14.90 4.95 -8.26
N THR A 314 -14.61 4.90 -6.96
CA THR A 314 -14.75 6.04 -6.03
C THR A 314 -13.52 6.94 -5.98
N ALA A 315 -12.47 6.59 -6.74
CA ALA A 315 -11.21 7.34 -6.75
C ALA A 315 -11.41 8.80 -7.19
N THR A 316 -10.99 9.72 -6.34
CA THR A 316 -10.94 11.15 -6.63
C THR A 316 -9.54 11.60 -7.07
N ASN A 317 -8.50 10.85 -6.71
CA ASN A 317 -7.12 11.07 -7.15
C ASN A 317 -6.26 9.84 -6.89
N CYS A 318 -5.73 9.19 -7.92
CA CYS A 318 -4.85 8.03 -7.75
C CYS A 318 -3.38 8.47 -7.59
N ILE A 319 -2.58 8.40 -8.65
CA ILE A 319 -1.16 8.78 -8.60
C ILE A 319 -1.05 10.30 -8.59
N ASN A 320 -0.46 10.85 -7.52
CA ASN A 320 -0.33 12.28 -7.34
C ASN A 320 1.11 12.70 -7.01
N PRO A 321 1.97 12.86 -8.02
CA PRO A 321 3.29 13.48 -7.87
C PRO A 321 3.15 14.93 -7.42
N ARG A 322 3.83 15.29 -6.35
CA ARG A 322 3.84 16.64 -5.78
C ARG A 322 5.27 17.07 -5.49
N MET A 323 5.38 18.23 -4.94
CA MET A 323 6.56 18.89 -4.43
C MET A 323 7.86 18.06 -4.50
N ASN A 324 8.74 18.47 -5.39
CA ASN A 324 10.11 17.95 -5.55
C ASN A 324 10.22 16.43 -5.79
N SER A 325 9.14 15.77 -6.23
CA SER A 325 9.18 14.34 -6.54
C SER A 325 9.69 14.06 -7.97
N GLU A 326 10.31 12.90 -8.14
CA GLU A 326 10.74 12.32 -9.41
C GLU A 326 9.99 11.00 -9.59
N VAL A 327 9.13 10.87 -10.59
CA VAL A 327 8.26 9.68 -10.71
C VAL A 327 8.32 9.07 -12.10
N LEU A 328 8.65 7.77 -12.17
CA LEU A 328 8.53 6.95 -13.37
C LEU A 328 7.24 6.13 -13.27
N ILE A 329 6.37 6.26 -14.27
CA ILE A 329 5.04 5.63 -14.29
C ILE A 329 4.91 4.85 -15.60
N GLU A 330 4.87 3.50 -15.51
CA GLU A 330 4.85 2.64 -16.68
C GLU A 330 4.15 1.30 -16.46
N GLY A 331 3.52 0.80 -17.50
CA GLY A 331 2.82 -0.49 -17.50
C GLY A 331 1.59 -0.57 -16.59
N ASN A 332 1.14 0.55 -16.04
CA ASN A 332 -0.02 0.55 -15.12
C ASN A 332 -1.34 0.46 -15.88
N TYR A 333 -2.34 -0.15 -15.25
CA TYR A 333 -3.67 -0.31 -15.80
C TYR A 333 -4.73 0.37 -14.91
N PHE A 334 -5.53 1.26 -15.52
CA PHE A 334 -6.62 1.97 -14.87
C PHE A 334 -7.96 1.49 -15.47
N GLU A 335 -8.73 0.76 -14.67
CA GLU A 335 -10.00 0.14 -15.08
C GLU A 335 -11.08 1.18 -15.33
N LYS A 336 -12.09 0.79 -16.08
CA LYS A 336 -13.28 1.61 -16.36
C LYS A 336 -13.91 2.15 -15.06
N GLY A 337 -14.19 3.44 -15.04
CA GLY A 337 -14.70 4.14 -13.86
C GLY A 337 -13.62 4.81 -13.00
N VAL A 338 -12.34 4.48 -13.18
CA VAL A 338 -11.23 5.19 -12.53
C VAL A 338 -10.91 6.45 -13.33
N ARG A 339 -11.61 7.54 -13.02
CA ARG A 339 -11.65 8.74 -13.88
C ARG A 339 -10.61 9.81 -13.53
N ARG A 340 -10.00 9.78 -12.36
CA ARG A 340 -8.93 10.70 -11.94
C ARG A 340 -7.72 9.89 -11.50
N TYR A 341 -7.11 9.23 -12.46
CA TYR A 341 -6.00 8.33 -12.21
C TYR A 341 -4.66 9.03 -12.06
N TYR A 342 -4.56 10.28 -12.51
CA TYR A 342 -3.33 11.06 -12.42
C TYR A 342 -3.63 12.54 -12.22
N SER A 343 -2.89 13.17 -11.32
CA SER A 343 -2.75 14.62 -11.24
C SER A 343 -1.38 14.95 -10.63
N GLN A 344 -0.79 16.08 -10.98
CA GLN A 344 0.52 16.47 -10.45
C GLN A 344 0.50 17.91 -9.95
N ASN A 345 1.31 18.21 -8.94
CA ASN A 345 1.49 19.52 -8.35
C ASN A 345 2.97 19.71 -7.96
N ASP A 346 3.70 20.59 -8.64
CA ASP A 346 5.08 20.96 -8.29
C ASP A 346 6.09 19.80 -8.20
N ALA A 347 5.85 18.69 -8.95
CA ALA A 347 6.84 17.65 -9.14
C ALA A 347 8.02 18.18 -9.98
N ILE A 348 9.24 17.73 -9.68
CA ILE A 348 10.43 18.12 -10.47
C ILE A 348 10.43 17.41 -11.82
N SER A 349 10.18 16.11 -11.81
CA SER A 349 10.20 15.28 -13.00
C SER A 349 9.16 14.18 -12.92
N VAL A 350 8.44 13.96 -14.01
CA VAL A 350 7.56 12.82 -14.19
C VAL A 350 7.81 12.25 -15.58
N THR A 351 8.01 10.95 -15.65
CA THR A 351 8.00 10.20 -16.90
C THR A 351 6.72 9.36 -16.92
N TRP A 352 5.80 9.73 -17.81
CA TRP A 352 4.61 8.94 -18.11
C TRP A 352 4.87 8.17 -19.40
N ALA A 353 5.03 6.84 -19.30
CA ALA A 353 5.32 5.99 -20.44
C ALA A 353 4.05 5.60 -21.21
N ASP A 354 4.19 5.40 -22.53
CA ASP A 354 3.11 4.95 -23.40
C ASP A 354 2.61 3.52 -23.09
N SER A 355 3.35 2.78 -22.27
CA SER A 355 2.95 1.46 -21.77
C SER A 355 1.84 1.49 -20.73
N ASN A 356 1.48 2.66 -20.18
CA ASN A 356 0.31 2.80 -19.32
C ASN A 356 -0.98 2.71 -20.12
N HIS A 357 -2.03 2.14 -19.53
CA HIS A 357 -3.35 2.05 -20.13
C HIS A 357 -4.45 2.52 -19.19
N ALA A 358 -5.36 3.31 -19.71
CA ALA A 358 -6.58 3.71 -19.01
C ALA A 358 -7.79 3.53 -19.93
N GLU A 359 -8.83 2.87 -19.43
CA GLU A 359 -10.05 2.61 -20.20
C GLU A 359 -10.90 3.87 -20.43
N GLU A 360 -10.68 4.93 -19.65
CA GLU A 360 -11.37 6.21 -19.79
C GLU A 360 -10.36 7.38 -19.72
N PRO A 361 -10.70 8.53 -20.36
CA PRO A 361 -9.86 9.73 -20.25
C PRO A 361 -9.74 10.24 -18.81
N ASN A 362 -8.55 10.73 -18.44
CA ASN A 362 -8.32 11.34 -17.14
C ASN A 362 -9.06 12.68 -16.99
N LYS A 363 -9.93 12.79 -16.00
CA LYS A 363 -10.68 14.03 -15.73
C LYS A 363 -9.82 15.23 -15.32
N ALA A 364 -8.60 15.01 -14.84
CA ALA A 364 -7.67 16.06 -14.48
C ALA A 364 -6.79 16.53 -15.67
N GLY A 365 -7.11 16.09 -16.88
CA GLY A 365 -6.31 16.31 -18.10
C GLY A 365 -5.42 15.11 -18.43
N GLN A 366 -4.96 15.05 -19.67
CA GLN A 366 -4.08 13.96 -20.09
C GLN A 366 -2.76 14.00 -19.30
N PRO A 367 -2.28 12.85 -18.80
CA PRO A 367 -0.96 12.79 -18.19
C PRO A 367 0.13 13.21 -19.18
N ILE A 368 1.08 13.98 -18.71
CA ILE A 368 2.23 14.43 -19.50
C ILE A 368 3.52 14.21 -18.72
N SER A 369 4.57 13.88 -19.45
CA SER A 369 5.92 13.89 -18.89
C SER A 369 6.42 15.32 -18.71
N ILE A 370 7.12 15.58 -17.61
CA ILE A 370 7.73 16.88 -17.30
C ILE A 370 9.15 16.69 -16.77
N GLY A 371 9.96 17.71 -16.91
CA GLY A 371 11.34 17.72 -16.41
C GLY A 371 12.25 16.75 -17.17
N THR A 372 13.31 16.31 -16.51
CA THR A 372 14.25 15.32 -17.04
C THR A 372 13.63 13.91 -16.96
N PRO A 373 13.78 13.07 -18.00
CA PRO A 373 13.29 11.69 -17.94
C PRO A 373 13.79 10.95 -16.69
N VAL A 374 12.86 10.38 -15.92
CA VAL A 374 13.17 9.66 -14.69
C VAL A 374 13.60 8.24 -15.05
N THR A 375 14.75 7.82 -14.54
CA THR A 375 15.28 6.46 -14.68
C THR A 375 15.54 5.84 -13.31
N VAL A 376 15.54 4.53 -13.23
CA VAL A 376 15.82 3.77 -12.00
C VAL A 376 17.10 2.94 -12.15
N PRO A 377 17.87 2.71 -11.09
CA PRO A 377 19.19 2.09 -11.16
C PRO A 377 19.17 0.55 -11.08
N TYR A 378 18.14 -0.10 -11.58
CA TYR A 378 18.01 -1.56 -11.57
C TYR A 378 17.35 -2.08 -12.85
N ASP A 379 17.66 -3.33 -13.19
CA ASP A 379 17.03 -4.01 -14.32
C ASP A 379 15.62 -4.48 -13.94
N TYR A 380 14.70 -4.35 -14.88
CA TYR A 380 13.30 -4.79 -14.75
C TYR A 380 12.71 -5.00 -16.14
N SER A 381 11.54 -5.60 -16.17
CA SER A 381 10.73 -5.73 -17.39
C SER A 381 9.35 -5.13 -17.17
N VAL A 382 8.85 -4.41 -18.16
CA VAL A 382 7.48 -3.91 -18.16
C VAL A 382 6.59 -4.97 -18.79
N ALA A 383 5.64 -5.49 -18.03
CA ALA A 383 4.64 -6.40 -18.56
C ALA A 383 3.67 -5.64 -19.50
N PRO A 384 3.15 -6.31 -20.54
CA PRO A 384 2.07 -5.74 -21.31
C PRO A 384 0.90 -5.35 -20.40
N TYR A 385 0.42 -4.14 -20.52
CA TYR A 385 -0.68 -3.64 -19.66
C TYR A 385 -1.91 -4.53 -19.68
N ALA A 386 -2.19 -5.19 -20.82
CA ALA A 386 -3.34 -6.09 -20.96
C ALA A 386 -3.29 -7.32 -20.03
N ASP A 387 -2.10 -7.73 -19.61
CA ASP A 387 -1.89 -8.88 -18.73
C ASP A 387 -1.97 -8.49 -17.24
N VAL A 388 -1.74 -7.20 -16.93
CA VAL A 388 -1.64 -6.70 -15.56
C VAL A 388 -2.87 -6.98 -14.70
N PRO A 389 -4.13 -6.73 -15.16
CA PRO A 389 -5.30 -7.00 -14.33
C PRO A 389 -5.43 -8.48 -13.93
N ALA A 390 -5.16 -9.40 -14.86
CA ALA A 390 -5.27 -10.83 -14.60
C ALA A 390 -4.16 -11.32 -13.66
N ALA A 391 -2.91 -10.87 -13.89
CA ALA A 391 -1.77 -11.22 -13.05
C ALA A 391 -1.94 -10.69 -11.62
N VAL A 392 -2.31 -9.41 -11.48
CA VAL A 392 -2.47 -8.76 -10.18
C VAL A 392 -3.65 -9.35 -9.41
N LYS A 393 -4.82 -9.55 -10.04
CA LYS A 393 -5.98 -10.20 -9.38
C LYS A 393 -5.66 -11.63 -8.90
N LYS A 394 -4.75 -12.33 -9.56
CA LYS A 394 -4.36 -13.70 -9.21
C LYS A 394 -3.34 -13.77 -8.07
N HIS A 395 -2.40 -12.84 -8.04
CA HIS A 395 -1.22 -12.96 -7.18
C HIS A 395 -1.13 -11.91 -6.08
N ALA A 396 -1.71 -10.72 -6.24
CA ALA A 396 -1.59 -9.66 -5.23
C ALA A 396 -2.38 -9.99 -3.94
N GLY A 397 -1.90 -9.43 -2.83
CA GLY A 397 -2.44 -9.67 -1.50
C GLY A 397 -1.79 -10.87 -0.80
N ALA A 398 -2.28 -11.21 0.38
CA ALA A 398 -1.82 -12.34 1.18
C ALA A 398 -2.27 -13.69 0.57
N THR A 399 -1.79 -14.00 -0.62
CA THR A 399 -2.24 -15.12 -1.47
C THR A 399 -1.23 -16.27 -1.57
N LEU A 400 -0.03 -16.12 -1.02
CA LEU A 400 1.00 -17.14 -1.10
C LEU A 400 0.56 -18.39 -0.31
N LYS A 401 0.49 -19.49 -1.02
CA LYS A 401 0.19 -20.81 -0.43
C LYS A 401 1.47 -21.43 0.11
N LYS A 402 1.30 -22.35 1.04
CA LYS A 402 2.39 -23.16 1.60
C LYS A 402 3.10 -23.97 0.52
#